data_f528bc33bbd936ef9728d08c01e85ad5
#
_entry.id   f528bc33bbd936ef9728d08c01e85ad5
#
_cell.length_a   1.000
_cell.length_b   1.000
_cell.length_c   1.000
_cell.angle_alpha   90.00
_cell.angle_beta   90.00
_cell.angle_gamma   90.00
#
_symmetry.space_group_name_H-M   'P 1'
#
loop_
_entity.id
_entity.type
_entity.pdbx_description
1 polymer ?
#
loop_
_entity_poly.entity_id
_entity_poly.type
_entity_poly.pdbx_seq_one_letter_code
_entity_poly.pdbx_strand_id
1 'polypeptide(L)'
;MGLMRQASGLPCCRRPFRNFVYLLSWIGAFICGSLLTLMSVDPMSCNIHQCTEKIKRIDVEDSNSWLGMWGQNAKGPGKSVFLVIILISAPGNSEQRDTIRQTWLSEEKSDTLHYFVIGTGSLSENVNVTIQSEQRRFGDLLLLNNVIDSYSALTKKLLASLVYVHYNVKFRFLMKCDDDSYIQIPQLHKELKAVPYKQRLYWGFFDGRATPKKKGVWKESDWVLCDHYLPYALGGGYVLSSDLVTFVAVNSKYLKLYKNEDVSLGVWLAPVDLHRVHDTRFDTEYISRGCNNEYLVSHKQSTLHMREKFNSLKATGLLCKEQFQVRKSYKYNWNVPASKCCERNDSSIP
;
A
#
# COMPACT_ATOMS: atom_id res chain seq x y z
N MET A 1 92.31 -8.19 26.51
CA MET A 1 92.46 -7.16 27.55
C MET A 1 91.13 -6.66 27.83
N GLY A 2 90.53 -6.85 28.90
CA GLY A 2 90.67 -7.01 30.33
C GLY A 2 89.27 -6.86 30.84
N LEU A 3 88.79 -7.84 31.48
CA LEU A 3 88.63 -8.07 32.93
C LEU A 3 87.42 -7.35 33.59
N MET A 4 86.50 -8.16 34.02
CA MET A 4 85.94 -8.25 35.41
C MET A 4 85.13 -7.04 35.90
N ARG A 5 84.07 -7.15 36.64
CA ARG A 5 83.60 -8.11 37.68
C ARG A 5 82.12 -7.83 38.01
N GLN A 6 81.41 -8.87 38.23
CA GLN A 6 80.48 -9.17 39.34
C GLN A 6 80.02 -8.09 40.30
N ALA A 7 78.71 -8.09 40.54
CA ALA A 7 78.06 -8.27 41.87
C ALA A 7 76.55 -8.30 41.71
N SER A 8 75.97 -9.38 41.89
CA SER A 8 75.06 -9.87 42.94
C SER A 8 74.21 -8.83 43.67
N GLY A 9 72.93 -9.02 43.62
CA GLY A 9 72.01 -8.31 44.46
C GLY A 9 70.56 -8.59 44.16
N LEU A 10 70.06 -9.75 44.53
CA LEU A 10 68.67 -9.88 44.95
C LEU A 10 68.48 -9.04 46.19
N PRO A 11 67.39 -8.34 46.38
CA PRO A 11 66.18 -8.97 46.88
C PRO A 11 64.89 -8.22 46.65
N CYS A 12 63.92 -8.87 47.12
CA CYS A 12 62.68 -8.38 47.75
C CYS A 12 61.45 -8.25 46.91
N CYS A 13 60.88 -9.33 46.80
CA CYS A 13 59.42 -9.54 46.82
C CYS A 13 58.73 -8.61 47.83
N ARG A 14 58.04 -7.59 47.34
CA ARG A 14 56.95 -6.91 48.08
C ARG A 14 56.16 -6.00 47.16
N ARG A 15 55.30 -6.59 46.33
CA ARG A 15 54.14 -5.85 45.75
C ARG A 15 53.01 -6.77 45.23
N PRO A 16 52.48 -7.77 45.96
CA PRO A 16 51.19 -8.36 45.61
C PRO A 16 50.03 -7.66 46.38
N PHE A 17 50.30 -7.05 47.56
CA PHE A 17 49.22 -6.60 48.46
C PHE A 17 48.53 -5.32 47.99
N ARG A 18 49.23 -4.44 47.31
CA ARG A 18 48.65 -3.15 46.83
C ARG A 18 47.74 -3.36 45.64
N ASN A 19 48.06 -4.26 44.73
CA ASN A 19 47.23 -4.57 43.57
C ASN A 19 45.99 -5.36 43.98
N PHE A 20 46.08 -6.19 45.02
CA PHE A 20 44.93 -6.93 45.55
C PHE A 20 43.92 -6.00 46.26
N VAL A 21 44.38 -4.99 46.96
CA VAL A 21 43.50 -3.96 47.55
C VAL A 21 42.80 -3.14 46.48
N TYR A 22 43.48 -2.74 45.42
CA TYR A 22 42.84 -2.07 44.28
C TYR A 22 41.82 -2.96 43.57
N LEU A 23 42.12 -4.26 43.35
CA LEU A 23 41.17 -5.16 42.75
C LEU A 23 39.89 -5.35 43.59
N LEU A 24 40.02 -5.46 44.91
CA LEU A 24 38.87 -5.54 45.82
C LEU A 24 38.10 -4.24 45.88
N SER A 25 38.78 -3.09 45.78
CA SER A 25 38.13 -1.77 45.70
C SER A 25 37.32 -1.60 44.43
N TRP A 26 37.83 -2.05 43.27
CA TRP A 26 37.11 -2.02 41.98
C TRP A 26 35.92 -2.99 41.98
N ILE A 27 36.06 -4.16 42.52
CA ILE A 27 34.97 -5.14 42.67
C ILE A 27 33.89 -4.59 43.61
N GLY A 28 34.27 -3.98 44.74
CA GLY A 28 33.36 -3.33 45.67
C GLY A 28 32.60 -2.17 45.02
N ALA A 29 33.27 -1.29 44.28
CA ALA A 29 32.67 -0.20 43.55
C ALA A 29 31.70 -0.69 42.45
N PHE A 30 32.05 -1.76 41.75
CA PHE A 30 31.18 -2.36 40.75
C PHE A 30 29.91 -2.97 41.35
N ILE A 31 30.07 -3.72 42.48
CA ILE A 31 28.92 -4.32 43.18
C ILE A 31 28.03 -3.25 43.78
N CYS A 32 28.59 -2.17 44.43
CA CYS A 32 27.80 -1.05 44.95
C CYS A 32 27.10 -0.26 43.82
N GLY A 33 27.78 -0.06 42.70
CA GLY A 33 27.21 0.60 41.54
C GLY A 33 26.04 -0.22 40.94
N SER A 34 26.22 -1.53 40.81
CA SER A 34 25.18 -2.43 40.33
C SER A 34 23.98 -2.53 41.26
N LEU A 35 24.23 -2.56 42.58
CA LEU A 35 23.16 -2.55 43.62
C LEU A 35 22.39 -1.23 43.61
N LEU A 36 23.08 -0.09 43.49
CA LEU A 36 22.44 1.21 43.37
C LEU A 36 21.61 1.34 42.11
N THR A 37 22.08 0.77 40.99
CA THR A 37 21.32 0.74 39.76
C THR A 37 20.08 -0.17 39.88
N LEU A 38 20.20 -1.32 40.54
CA LEU A 38 19.07 -2.21 40.83
C LEU A 38 18.04 -1.63 41.78
N MET A 39 18.48 -0.78 42.74
CA MET A 39 17.59 -0.08 43.67
C MET A 39 16.97 1.19 43.09
N SER A 40 17.58 1.80 42.08
CA SER A 40 17.04 2.95 41.37
C SER A 40 16.14 2.59 40.18
N VAL A 41 16.12 1.33 39.74
CA VAL A 41 15.10 0.82 38.84
C VAL A 41 13.94 0.38 39.74
N ASP A 42 13.03 1.31 40.02
CA ASP A 42 11.69 0.92 40.48
C ASP A 42 11.22 -0.20 39.55
N PRO A 43 10.77 -1.34 40.07
CA PRO A 43 10.05 -2.28 39.24
C PRO A 43 8.81 -1.53 38.78
N MET A 44 8.91 -0.91 37.59
CA MET A 44 7.73 -0.52 36.85
C MET A 44 6.94 -1.81 36.68
N SER A 45 6.10 -2.10 37.67
CA SER A 45 5.01 -3.05 37.47
C SER A 45 4.12 -2.39 36.40
N CYS A 46 4.53 -2.57 35.16
CA CYS A 46 3.72 -2.21 34.01
C CYS A 46 2.51 -3.14 34.10
N ASN A 47 1.51 -2.68 34.84
CA ASN A 47 0.22 -3.33 34.85
C ASN A 47 -0.27 -3.23 33.41
N ILE A 48 -0.24 -4.36 32.68
CA ILE A 48 -0.60 -4.45 31.26
C ILE A 48 -1.94 -3.76 31.02
N HIS A 49 -2.83 -3.76 32.00
CA HIS A 49 -4.10 -3.02 31.96
C HIS A 49 -3.93 -1.48 31.95
N GLN A 50 -2.93 -0.91 32.63
CA GLN A 50 -2.68 0.53 32.60
C GLN A 50 -1.95 0.97 31.34
N CYS A 51 -1.09 0.11 30.77
CA CYS A 51 -0.47 0.38 29.46
C CYS A 51 -1.50 0.33 28.32
N THR A 52 -2.44 -0.61 28.36
CA THR A 52 -3.55 -0.66 27.39
C THR A 52 -4.52 0.51 27.53
N GLU A 53 -4.77 1.01 28.74
CA GLU A 53 -5.58 2.23 28.93
C GLU A 53 -4.83 3.52 28.55
N LYS A 54 -3.51 3.60 28.79
CA LYS A 54 -2.72 4.74 28.31
C LYS A 54 -2.59 4.76 26.77
N ILE A 55 -2.52 3.59 26.13
CA ILE A 55 -2.55 3.51 24.66
C ILE A 55 -3.94 3.88 24.13
N LYS A 56 -5.02 3.58 24.88
CA LYS A 56 -6.37 4.05 24.55
C LYS A 56 -6.59 5.55 24.75
N ARG A 57 -5.74 6.24 25.52
CA ARG A 57 -5.80 7.68 25.79
C ARG A 57 -4.74 8.52 25.10
N ILE A 58 -4.11 8.02 24.05
CA ILE A 58 -3.54 8.91 23.07
C ILE A 58 -4.75 9.41 22.27
N ASP A 59 -5.40 10.40 22.84
CA ASP A 59 -6.45 11.16 22.20
C ASP A 59 -5.87 11.70 20.89
N VAL A 60 -6.41 11.20 19.81
CA VAL A 60 -6.15 11.68 18.45
C VAL A 60 -6.92 12.99 18.30
N GLU A 61 -6.64 13.96 19.14
CA GLU A 61 -6.89 15.35 18.84
C GLU A 61 -5.64 15.86 18.12
N ASP A 62 -5.57 15.64 16.81
CA ASP A 62 -5.11 16.67 15.88
C ASP A 62 -5.12 16.18 14.43
N SER A 63 -5.57 17.07 13.57
CA SER A 63 -5.34 17.18 12.11
C SER A 63 -5.97 16.19 11.13
N ASN A 64 -6.42 15.03 11.52
CA ASN A 64 -7.09 14.10 10.62
C ASN A 64 -8.49 13.68 11.10
N SER A 65 -9.30 14.63 11.54
CA SER A 65 -10.70 14.41 11.99
C SER A 65 -11.57 13.66 10.98
N TRP A 66 -11.21 13.70 9.70
CA TRP A 66 -11.88 12.99 8.63
C TRP A 66 -11.68 11.45 8.69
N LEU A 67 -10.59 10.95 9.32
CA LEU A 67 -10.36 9.51 9.54
C LEU A 67 -11.12 8.99 10.78
N GLY A 68 -11.30 9.82 11.81
CA GLY A 68 -11.97 9.42 13.05
C GLY A 68 -13.44 9.01 12.88
N MET A 69 -14.13 9.53 11.88
CA MET A 69 -15.54 9.18 11.60
C MET A 69 -15.73 7.76 11.07
N TRP A 70 -14.73 7.16 10.45
CA TRP A 70 -14.84 5.84 9.83
C TRP A 70 -14.56 4.68 10.80
N GLY A 71 -13.79 4.95 11.88
CA GLY A 71 -13.45 3.94 12.89
C GLY A 71 -14.42 3.87 14.07
N GLN A 72 -15.15 4.93 14.39
CA GLN A 72 -15.95 5.03 15.62
C GLN A 72 -17.29 4.28 15.57
N ASN A 73 -17.80 3.94 14.38
CA ASN A 73 -19.06 3.19 14.19
C ASN A 73 -18.88 1.80 13.58
N ALA A 74 -17.67 1.28 13.52
CA ALA A 74 -17.40 -0.05 13.00
C ALA A 74 -18.00 -1.11 13.94
N LYS A 75 -19.23 -1.48 13.70
CA LYS A 75 -19.70 -2.82 14.05
C LYS A 75 -18.79 -3.76 13.27
N GLY A 76 -17.99 -4.57 13.93
CA GLY A 76 -16.98 -5.42 13.30
C GLY A 76 -17.37 -6.05 11.94
N PRO A 77 -16.50 -6.68 11.18
CA PRO A 77 -16.70 -6.99 9.77
C PRO A 77 -18.00 -7.78 9.54
N GLY A 78 -19.01 -7.11 8.97
CA GLY A 78 -20.34 -7.70 8.80
C GLY A 78 -20.45 -8.69 7.63
N LYS A 79 -19.58 -8.58 6.62
CA LYS A 79 -19.58 -9.44 5.42
C LYS A 79 -18.20 -10.04 5.22
N SER A 80 -18.14 -11.35 4.98
CA SER A 80 -16.90 -12.06 4.62
C SER A 80 -16.92 -12.41 3.15
N VAL A 81 -15.89 -11.94 2.41
CA VAL A 81 -15.76 -12.16 0.95
C VAL A 81 -14.32 -12.58 0.61
N PHE A 82 -14.14 -13.12 -0.58
CA PHE A 82 -12.82 -13.47 -1.08
C PHE A 82 -12.11 -12.24 -1.68
N LEU A 83 -12.81 -11.44 -2.46
CA LEU A 83 -12.29 -10.28 -3.17
C LEU A 83 -13.14 -9.03 -2.88
N VAL A 84 -12.50 -7.92 -2.55
CA VAL A 84 -13.11 -6.59 -2.56
C VAL A 84 -12.56 -5.82 -3.75
N ILE A 85 -13.42 -5.14 -4.51
CA ILE A 85 -13.02 -4.26 -5.61
C ILE A 85 -13.37 -2.83 -5.21
N ILE A 86 -12.39 -1.93 -5.16
CA ILE A 86 -12.61 -0.50 -5.02
C ILE A 86 -12.33 0.20 -6.34
N LEU A 87 -13.33 0.92 -6.84
CA LEU A 87 -13.27 1.68 -8.08
C LEU A 87 -13.23 3.16 -7.74
N ILE A 88 -12.13 3.82 -8.06
CA ILE A 88 -12.03 5.26 -7.87
C ILE A 88 -12.82 5.95 -8.98
N SER A 89 -13.89 6.64 -8.62
CA SER A 89 -14.80 7.30 -9.56
C SER A 89 -15.08 8.75 -9.14
N ALA A 90 -15.62 9.55 -10.05
CA ALA A 90 -16.01 10.93 -9.79
C ALA A 90 -17.54 11.07 -9.80
N PRO A 91 -18.12 12.10 -9.13
CA PRO A 91 -19.57 12.33 -9.13
C PRO A 91 -20.18 12.37 -10.52
N GLY A 92 -19.50 13.00 -11.49
CA GLY A 92 -19.97 13.14 -12.88
C GLY A 92 -19.88 11.88 -13.74
N ASN A 93 -19.22 10.80 -13.27
CA ASN A 93 -18.92 9.61 -14.08
C ASN A 93 -20.02 8.53 -13.97
N SER A 94 -21.30 8.92 -13.88
CA SER A 94 -22.40 7.95 -13.75
C SER A 94 -22.51 7.00 -14.94
N GLU A 95 -22.24 7.47 -16.16
CA GLU A 95 -22.26 6.63 -17.36
C GLU A 95 -21.19 5.55 -17.33
N GLN A 96 -19.98 5.89 -16.84
CA GLN A 96 -18.89 4.93 -16.65
C GLN A 96 -19.30 3.86 -15.63
N ARG A 97 -19.82 4.26 -14.47
CA ARG A 97 -20.28 3.33 -13.44
C ARG A 97 -21.40 2.41 -13.95
N ASP A 98 -22.37 2.95 -14.68
CA ASP A 98 -23.44 2.15 -15.27
C ASP A 98 -22.91 1.17 -16.32
N THR A 99 -21.95 1.61 -17.14
CA THR A 99 -21.29 0.74 -18.12
C THR A 99 -20.53 -0.39 -17.42
N ILE A 100 -19.80 -0.09 -16.37
CA ILE A 100 -19.07 -1.07 -15.56
C ILE A 100 -20.02 -2.09 -14.95
N ARG A 101 -21.14 -1.66 -14.34
CA ARG A 101 -22.17 -2.58 -13.80
C ARG A 101 -22.77 -3.49 -14.86
N GLN A 102 -23.02 -2.96 -16.07
CA GLN A 102 -23.63 -3.69 -17.19
C GLN A 102 -22.63 -4.60 -17.91
N THR A 103 -21.32 -4.41 -17.73
CA THR A 103 -20.28 -5.18 -18.41
C THR A 103 -19.54 -6.09 -17.42
N TRP A 104 -18.32 -5.81 -17.10
CA TRP A 104 -17.46 -6.73 -16.39
C TRP A 104 -17.83 -6.96 -14.91
N LEU A 105 -18.51 -6.02 -14.24
CA LEU A 105 -19.07 -6.29 -12.91
C LEU A 105 -20.23 -7.27 -12.93
N SER A 106 -20.96 -7.40 -14.06
CA SER A 106 -22.01 -8.42 -14.18
C SER A 106 -21.47 -9.86 -14.09
N GLU A 107 -20.15 -10.04 -14.24
CA GLU A 107 -19.43 -11.30 -14.06
C GLU A 107 -18.92 -11.52 -12.63
N GLU A 108 -19.31 -10.65 -11.71
CA GLU A 108 -18.93 -10.71 -10.30
C GLU A 108 -19.35 -12.04 -9.67
N LYS A 109 -18.43 -12.62 -8.88
CA LYS A 109 -18.72 -13.84 -8.12
C LYS A 109 -19.40 -13.52 -6.82
N SER A 110 -20.19 -14.46 -6.27
CA SER A 110 -20.94 -14.31 -5.02
C SER A 110 -20.05 -14.00 -3.81
N ASP A 111 -18.77 -14.34 -3.87
CA ASP A 111 -17.76 -14.06 -2.85
C ASP A 111 -16.90 -12.80 -3.17
N THR A 112 -17.42 -11.93 -4.04
CA THR A 112 -16.85 -10.62 -4.37
C THR A 112 -17.76 -9.52 -3.83
N LEU A 113 -17.18 -8.36 -3.52
CA LEU A 113 -17.88 -7.14 -3.11
C LEU A 113 -17.21 -5.96 -3.80
N HIS A 114 -17.98 -5.02 -4.29
CA HIS A 114 -17.41 -3.82 -4.92
C HIS A 114 -17.96 -2.53 -4.33
N TYR A 115 -17.20 -1.45 -4.49
CA TYR A 115 -17.59 -0.09 -4.15
C TYR A 115 -17.04 0.91 -5.16
N PHE A 116 -17.90 1.79 -5.66
CA PHE A 116 -17.49 3.01 -6.35
C PHE A 116 -17.19 4.10 -5.32
N VAL A 117 -15.95 4.54 -5.25
CA VAL A 117 -15.48 5.51 -4.25
C VAL A 117 -15.63 6.93 -4.80
N ILE A 118 -16.48 7.73 -4.17
CA ILE A 118 -16.82 9.08 -4.64
C ILE A 118 -16.62 10.08 -3.49
N GLY A 119 -15.89 11.18 -3.78
CA GLY A 119 -15.82 12.31 -2.87
C GLY A 119 -17.09 13.17 -2.97
N THR A 120 -17.71 13.49 -1.84
CA THR A 120 -18.97 14.25 -1.79
C THR A 120 -18.88 15.54 -0.97
N GLY A 121 -17.67 15.94 -0.57
CA GLY A 121 -17.46 17.03 0.38
C GLY A 121 -17.89 18.43 -0.09
N SER A 122 -18.22 18.63 -1.37
CA SER A 122 -18.61 19.94 -1.90
C SER A 122 -19.44 19.77 -3.18
N LEU A 123 -20.48 18.95 -3.12
CA LEU A 123 -21.38 18.77 -4.25
C LEU A 123 -22.44 19.87 -4.29
N SER A 124 -22.80 20.32 -5.51
CA SER A 124 -24.02 21.08 -5.69
C SER A 124 -25.24 20.22 -5.35
N GLU A 125 -26.34 20.85 -4.95
CA GLU A 125 -27.55 20.14 -4.55
C GLU A 125 -28.05 19.17 -5.63
N ASN A 126 -28.08 19.59 -6.90
CA ASN A 126 -28.51 18.75 -8.01
C ASN A 126 -27.63 17.49 -8.16
N VAL A 127 -26.30 17.63 -8.05
CA VAL A 127 -25.38 16.50 -8.14
C VAL A 127 -25.55 15.58 -6.92
N ASN A 128 -25.72 16.14 -5.74
CA ASN A 128 -25.97 15.36 -4.52
C ASN A 128 -27.24 14.53 -4.63
N VAL A 129 -28.36 15.13 -5.10
CA VAL A 129 -29.64 14.41 -5.33
C VAL A 129 -29.43 13.24 -6.29
N THR A 130 -28.68 13.44 -7.38
CA THR A 130 -28.38 12.40 -8.36
C THR A 130 -27.58 11.26 -7.72
N ILE A 131 -26.51 11.56 -6.99
CA ILE A 131 -25.68 10.57 -6.29
C ILE A 131 -26.49 9.80 -5.23
N GLN A 132 -27.33 10.49 -4.45
CA GLN A 132 -28.20 9.84 -3.47
C GLN A 132 -29.24 8.93 -4.13
N SER A 133 -29.74 9.31 -5.31
CA SER A 133 -30.65 8.47 -6.09
C SER A 133 -29.93 7.21 -6.61
N GLU A 134 -28.71 7.37 -7.12
CA GLU A 134 -27.87 6.24 -7.54
C GLU A 134 -27.57 5.30 -6.36
N GLN A 135 -27.22 5.85 -5.20
CA GLN A 135 -26.97 5.05 -3.99
C GLN A 135 -28.22 4.28 -3.54
N ARG A 136 -29.41 4.90 -3.58
CA ARG A 136 -30.66 4.18 -3.25
C ARG A 136 -30.96 3.06 -4.23
N ARG A 137 -30.61 3.22 -5.51
CA ARG A 137 -30.86 2.23 -6.56
C ARG A 137 -29.92 1.04 -6.50
N PHE A 138 -28.64 1.28 -6.28
CA PHE A 138 -27.60 0.25 -6.41
C PHE A 138 -26.95 -0.16 -5.09
N GLY A 139 -26.84 0.74 -4.12
CA GLY A 139 -26.23 0.46 -2.81
C GLY A 139 -24.73 0.21 -2.81
N ASP A 140 -24.06 0.54 -3.92
CA ASP A 140 -22.67 0.20 -4.20
C ASP A 140 -21.70 1.40 -4.18
N LEU A 141 -22.17 2.58 -3.72
CA LEU A 141 -21.33 3.76 -3.62
C LEU A 141 -20.71 3.87 -2.22
N LEU A 142 -19.41 4.09 -2.16
CA LEU A 142 -18.72 4.53 -0.96
C LEU A 142 -18.57 6.05 -1.01
N LEU A 143 -19.47 6.75 -0.31
CA LEU A 143 -19.52 8.21 -0.31
C LEU A 143 -18.61 8.79 0.78
N LEU A 144 -17.63 9.59 0.37
CA LEU A 144 -16.64 10.22 1.26
C LEU A 144 -17.00 11.68 1.48
N ASN A 145 -17.84 11.96 2.49
CA ASN A 145 -18.40 13.29 2.75
C ASN A 145 -17.37 14.38 3.05
N ASN A 146 -16.21 14.01 3.56
CA ASN A 146 -15.14 14.94 3.92
C ASN A 146 -14.07 15.08 2.83
N VAL A 147 -14.31 14.53 1.64
CA VAL A 147 -13.39 14.59 0.50
C VAL A 147 -14.05 15.34 -0.64
N ILE A 148 -13.51 16.51 -0.97
CA ILE A 148 -13.87 17.25 -2.19
C ILE A 148 -13.26 16.49 -3.37
N ASP A 149 -14.10 16.05 -4.32
CA ASP A 149 -13.63 15.25 -5.45
C ASP A 149 -12.79 16.11 -6.39
N SER A 150 -11.55 15.70 -6.56
CA SER A 150 -10.59 16.31 -7.47
C SER A 150 -9.43 15.36 -7.72
N TYR A 151 -8.64 15.62 -8.76
CA TYR A 151 -7.42 14.85 -9.01
C TYR A 151 -6.46 14.87 -7.81
N SER A 152 -6.34 15.99 -7.12
CA SER A 152 -5.47 16.12 -5.93
C SER A 152 -6.01 15.38 -4.69
N ALA A 153 -7.24 14.90 -4.72
CA ALA A 153 -7.85 14.16 -3.63
C ALA A 153 -7.76 12.63 -3.80
N LEU A 154 -7.18 12.12 -4.91
CA LEU A 154 -7.11 10.68 -5.20
C LEU A 154 -6.44 9.89 -4.07
N THR A 155 -5.33 10.39 -3.53
CA THR A 155 -4.62 9.76 -2.41
C THR A 155 -5.49 9.70 -1.15
N LYS A 156 -6.26 10.75 -0.86
CA LYS A 156 -7.22 10.76 0.26
C LYS A 156 -8.34 9.75 0.02
N LYS A 157 -8.86 9.67 -1.20
CA LYS A 157 -9.91 8.70 -1.58
C LYS A 157 -9.40 7.28 -1.41
N LEU A 158 -8.19 6.97 -1.90
CA LEU A 158 -7.57 5.67 -1.71
C LEU A 158 -7.45 5.35 -0.22
N LEU A 159 -6.81 6.21 0.57
CA LEU A 159 -6.57 5.94 1.98
C LEU A 159 -7.89 5.74 2.75
N ALA A 160 -8.88 6.61 2.54
CA ALA A 160 -10.20 6.50 3.17
C ALA A 160 -10.91 5.20 2.81
N SER A 161 -10.83 4.77 1.54
CA SER A 161 -11.43 3.51 1.12
C SER A 161 -10.75 2.28 1.72
N LEU A 162 -9.42 2.28 1.83
CA LEU A 162 -8.67 1.20 2.49
C LEU A 162 -9.02 1.10 3.98
N VAL A 163 -9.11 2.24 4.67
CA VAL A 163 -9.55 2.33 6.07
C VAL A 163 -10.98 1.80 6.22
N TYR A 164 -11.91 2.26 5.37
CA TYR A 164 -13.30 1.80 5.40
C TYR A 164 -13.40 0.28 5.22
N VAL A 165 -12.75 -0.26 4.19
CA VAL A 165 -12.80 -1.70 3.89
C VAL A 165 -12.21 -2.52 5.03
N HIS A 166 -11.08 -2.08 5.61
CA HIS A 166 -10.46 -2.75 6.75
C HIS A 166 -11.41 -2.92 7.94
N TYR A 167 -12.15 -1.87 8.30
CA TYR A 167 -13.03 -1.90 9.47
C TYR A 167 -14.41 -2.55 9.22
N ASN A 168 -14.88 -2.61 7.98
CA ASN A 168 -16.25 -3.01 7.66
C ASN A 168 -16.37 -4.34 6.92
N VAL A 169 -15.28 -4.86 6.33
CA VAL A 169 -15.34 -6.07 5.49
C VAL A 169 -14.22 -7.03 5.89
N LYS A 170 -14.55 -8.31 6.04
CA LYS A 170 -13.55 -9.38 6.16
C LYS A 170 -13.29 -9.93 4.76
N PHE A 171 -12.04 -9.86 4.29
CA PHE A 171 -11.68 -10.25 2.92
C PHE A 171 -10.27 -10.85 2.84
N ARG A 172 -9.95 -11.48 1.72
CA ARG A 172 -8.60 -12.00 1.44
C ARG A 172 -7.77 -11.06 0.58
N PHE A 173 -8.37 -10.55 -0.49
CA PHE A 173 -7.72 -9.68 -1.45
C PHE A 173 -8.56 -8.44 -1.72
N LEU A 174 -7.88 -7.36 -2.04
CA LEU A 174 -8.49 -6.12 -2.51
C LEU A 174 -7.90 -5.78 -3.87
N MET A 175 -8.76 -5.57 -4.86
CA MET A 175 -8.43 -4.99 -6.16
C MET A 175 -8.77 -3.50 -6.13
N LYS A 176 -7.80 -2.63 -6.39
CA LYS A 176 -8.06 -1.21 -6.70
C LYS A 176 -8.01 -1.02 -8.21
N CYS A 177 -8.94 -0.28 -8.75
CA CYS A 177 -8.89 0.18 -10.14
C CYS A 177 -9.54 1.56 -10.32
N ASP A 178 -9.36 2.14 -11.52
CA ASP A 178 -10.04 3.36 -11.93
C ASP A 178 -11.34 3.01 -12.70
N ASP A 179 -12.24 3.97 -12.84
CA ASP A 179 -13.52 3.78 -13.55
C ASP A 179 -13.40 3.82 -15.09
N ASP A 180 -12.17 3.92 -15.60
CA ASP A 180 -11.82 3.71 -17.00
C ASP A 180 -11.00 2.41 -17.22
N SER A 181 -11.10 1.45 -16.28
CA SER A 181 -10.46 0.14 -16.38
C SER A 181 -11.47 -0.97 -16.65
N TYR A 182 -11.10 -1.94 -17.48
CA TYR A 182 -11.82 -3.19 -17.71
C TYR A 182 -11.10 -4.34 -17.02
N ILE A 183 -11.82 -5.09 -16.17
CA ILE A 183 -11.26 -6.20 -15.39
C ILE A 183 -11.87 -7.52 -15.87
N GLN A 184 -11.05 -8.53 -16.14
CA GLN A 184 -11.51 -9.91 -16.34
C GLN A 184 -11.69 -10.59 -14.96
N ILE A 185 -12.80 -10.29 -14.24
CA ILE A 185 -13.06 -10.81 -12.89
C ILE A 185 -12.97 -12.33 -12.81
N PRO A 186 -13.59 -13.12 -13.72
CA PRO A 186 -13.51 -14.58 -13.64
C PRO A 186 -12.08 -15.09 -13.70
N GLN A 187 -11.24 -14.51 -14.57
CA GLN A 187 -9.85 -14.91 -14.72
C GLN A 187 -9.01 -14.44 -13.54
N LEU A 188 -9.18 -13.18 -13.09
CA LEU A 188 -8.51 -12.66 -11.90
C LEU A 188 -8.82 -13.52 -10.66
N HIS A 189 -10.07 -13.90 -10.50
CA HIS A 189 -10.53 -14.73 -9.37
C HIS A 189 -9.92 -16.15 -9.43
N LYS A 190 -9.82 -16.72 -10.62
CA LYS A 190 -9.14 -18.02 -10.87
C LYS A 190 -7.66 -17.94 -10.47
N GLU A 191 -6.96 -16.90 -10.94
CA GLU A 191 -5.54 -16.67 -10.60
C GLU A 191 -5.32 -16.51 -9.09
N LEU A 192 -6.15 -15.71 -8.43
CA LEU A 192 -6.06 -15.49 -6.99
C LEU A 192 -6.36 -16.75 -6.15
N LYS A 193 -7.24 -17.64 -6.66
CA LYS A 193 -7.52 -18.94 -6.01
C LYS A 193 -6.43 -19.97 -6.27
N ALA A 194 -5.78 -19.93 -7.41
CA ALA A 194 -4.71 -20.87 -7.76
C ALA A 194 -3.41 -20.61 -7.00
N VAL A 195 -3.17 -19.37 -6.60
CA VAL A 195 -1.99 -19.02 -5.81
C VAL A 195 -2.25 -19.38 -4.34
N PRO A 196 -1.38 -20.19 -3.68
CA PRO A 196 -1.44 -20.35 -2.23
C PRO A 196 -1.49 -18.96 -1.61
N TYR A 197 -2.38 -18.74 -0.61
CA TYR A 197 -2.52 -17.44 0.03
C TYR A 197 -1.15 -16.91 0.44
N LYS A 198 -0.68 -15.89 -0.25
CA LYS A 198 0.55 -15.20 0.08
C LYS A 198 0.19 -13.94 0.84
N GLN A 199 0.60 -13.91 2.08
CA GLN A 199 0.61 -12.67 2.86
C GLN A 199 1.52 -11.65 2.18
N ARG A 200 1.24 -10.39 2.39
CA ARG A 200 2.04 -9.26 1.89
C ARG A 200 2.15 -9.21 0.36
N LEU A 201 1.09 -9.72 -0.33
CA LEU A 201 1.01 -9.67 -1.78
C LEU A 201 0.67 -8.25 -2.29
N TYR A 202 1.53 -7.72 -3.15
CA TYR A 202 1.28 -6.54 -3.96
C TYR A 202 1.52 -6.89 -5.43
N TRP A 203 0.44 -7.02 -6.20
CA TRP A 203 0.43 -7.57 -7.56
C TRP A 203 -0.16 -6.57 -8.55
N GLY A 204 0.58 -6.26 -9.62
CA GLY A 204 0.18 -5.34 -10.67
C GLY A 204 1.33 -5.06 -11.64
N PHE A 205 1.19 -4.04 -12.45
CA PHE A 205 2.27 -3.57 -13.31
C PHE A 205 3.08 -2.49 -12.58
N PHE A 206 4.30 -2.82 -12.17
CA PHE A 206 5.15 -1.91 -11.41
C PHE A 206 5.92 -0.97 -12.31
N ASP A 207 5.86 0.33 -12.01
CA ASP A 207 6.76 1.35 -12.56
C ASP A 207 7.92 1.57 -11.60
N GLY A 208 9.12 1.38 -12.07
CA GLY A 208 10.32 1.52 -11.23
C GLY A 208 11.28 2.60 -11.70
N ARG A 209 11.09 3.16 -12.87
CA ARG A 209 11.98 4.17 -13.45
C ARG A 209 11.38 5.57 -13.49
N ALA A 210 10.16 5.72 -13.05
CA ALA A 210 9.50 7.01 -13.01
C ALA A 210 10.24 7.99 -12.11
N THR A 211 10.41 9.20 -12.62
CA THR A 211 10.97 10.32 -11.86
C THR A 211 9.87 11.25 -11.40
N PRO A 212 10.05 11.97 -10.28
CA PRO A 212 9.08 12.93 -9.79
C PRO A 212 8.75 13.97 -10.86
N LYS A 213 7.48 14.07 -11.22
CA LYS A 213 7.03 14.99 -12.26
C LYS A 213 7.07 16.43 -11.76
N LYS A 214 7.73 17.31 -12.50
CA LYS A 214 7.85 18.74 -12.15
C LYS A 214 6.73 19.60 -12.73
N LYS A 215 5.93 19.07 -13.68
CA LYS A 215 4.86 19.77 -14.39
C LYS A 215 3.67 18.85 -14.66
N GLY A 216 2.54 19.42 -15.07
CA GLY A 216 1.33 18.68 -15.45
C GLY A 216 0.49 18.22 -14.25
N VAL A 217 -0.52 17.41 -14.53
CA VAL A 217 -1.47 16.92 -13.53
C VAL A 217 -0.82 16.04 -12.49
N TRP A 218 0.26 15.33 -12.85
CA TRP A 218 1.05 14.45 -11.97
C TRP A 218 2.21 15.18 -11.27
N LYS A 219 2.24 16.53 -11.29
CA LYS A 219 3.30 17.29 -10.62
C LYS A 219 3.35 16.93 -9.14
N GLU A 220 4.53 16.49 -8.69
CA GLU A 220 4.81 16.20 -7.28
C GLU A 220 5.76 17.27 -6.72
N SER A 221 5.25 18.09 -5.81
CA SER A 221 6.02 19.22 -5.25
C SER A 221 6.79 18.84 -4.00
N ASP A 222 6.32 17.82 -3.26
CA ASP A 222 6.79 17.49 -1.91
C ASP A 222 7.68 16.26 -1.86
N TRP A 223 8.14 15.80 -3.03
CA TRP A 223 9.01 14.64 -3.11
C TRP A 223 10.46 15.00 -2.81
N VAL A 224 11.00 14.43 -1.73
CA VAL A 224 12.37 14.66 -1.25
C VAL A 224 13.11 13.36 -0.89
N LEU A 225 12.52 12.19 -1.18
CA LEU A 225 13.07 10.91 -0.74
C LEU A 225 14.28 10.47 -1.59
N CYS A 226 14.15 10.56 -2.91
CA CYS A 226 15.18 10.16 -3.87
C CYS A 226 14.87 10.69 -5.28
N ASP A 227 15.78 10.49 -6.24
CA ASP A 227 15.66 11.01 -7.61
C ASP A 227 14.60 10.28 -8.46
N HIS A 228 14.20 9.06 -8.05
CA HIS A 228 13.16 8.27 -8.68
C HIS A 228 12.07 7.95 -7.67
N TYR A 229 10.85 7.66 -8.16
CA TYR A 229 9.83 7.10 -7.28
C TYR A 229 10.26 5.71 -6.78
N LEU A 230 9.88 5.40 -5.53
CA LEU A 230 9.98 4.03 -5.03
C LEU A 230 9.04 3.12 -5.84
N PRO A 231 9.34 1.81 -5.96
CA PRO A 231 8.53 0.91 -6.76
C PRO A 231 7.06 0.92 -6.35
N TYR A 232 6.17 1.16 -7.30
CA TYR A 232 4.72 1.17 -7.12
C TYR A 232 4.04 0.52 -8.32
N ALA A 233 2.89 -0.13 -8.09
CA ALA A 233 2.05 -0.61 -9.18
C ALA A 233 1.15 0.52 -9.67
N LEU A 234 1.03 0.67 -10.98
CA LEU A 234 0.29 1.75 -11.64
C LEU A 234 -1.20 1.76 -11.29
N GLY A 235 -1.73 2.95 -11.08
CA GLY A 235 -3.07 3.22 -10.54
C GLY A 235 -4.24 2.65 -11.32
N GLY A 236 -4.10 2.38 -12.62
CA GLY A 236 -5.15 1.76 -13.44
C GLY A 236 -5.65 0.41 -12.92
N GLY A 237 -4.84 -0.30 -12.12
CA GLY A 237 -5.29 -1.49 -11.40
C GLY A 237 -4.16 -2.28 -10.74
N TYR A 238 -4.40 -2.70 -9.48
CA TYR A 238 -3.51 -3.58 -8.73
C TYR A 238 -4.25 -4.33 -7.63
N VAL A 239 -3.65 -5.41 -7.15
CA VAL A 239 -4.19 -6.25 -6.07
C VAL A 239 -3.31 -6.17 -4.83
N LEU A 240 -3.96 -6.09 -3.66
CA LEU A 240 -3.35 -6.17 -2.34
C LEU A 240 -3.94 -7.33 -1.55
N SER A 241 -3.11 -8.01 -0.77
CA SER A 241 -3.62 -8.91 0.28
C SER A 241 -4.17 -8.12 1.46
N SER A 242 -5.10 -8.72 2.21
CA SER A 242 -5.82 -8.05 3.30
C SER A 242 -4.91 -7.53 4.42
N ASP A 243 -3.78 -8.19 4.67
CA ASP A 243 -2.80 -7.78 5.68
C ASP A 243 -2.07 -6.48 5.29
N LEU A 244 -1.82 -6.23 3.99
CA LEU A 244 -1.29 -4.95 3.53
C LEU A 244 -2.31 -3.82 3.67
N VAL A 245 -3.58 -4.09 3.37
CA VAL A 245 -4.65 -3.13 3.60
C VAL A 245 -4.77 -2.80 5.10
N THR A 246 -4.68 -3.82 5.96
CA THR A 246 -4.63 -3.65 7.41
C THR A 246 -3.44 -2.77 7.84
N PHE A 247 -2.23 -3.06 7.31
CA PHE A 247 -1.05 -2.25 7.62
C PHE A 247 -1.25 -0.77 7.27
N VAL A 248 -1.78 -0.47 6.08
CA VAL A 248 -2.06 0.90 5.65
C VAL A 248 -3.14 1.54 6.53
N ALA A 249 -4.23 0.82 6.80
CA ALA A 249 -5.36 1.34 7.56
C ALA A 249 -4.99 1.70 9.00
N VAL A 250 -4.31 0.81 9.73
CA VAL A 250 -3.93 1.06 11.13
C VAL A 250 -2.85 2.12 11.29
N ASN A 251 -2.02 2.33 10.27
CA ASN A 251 -0.99 3.36 10.25
C ASN A 251 -1.42 4.65 9.55
N SER A 252 -2.66 4.75 9.10
CA SER A 252 -3.16 5.82 8.22
C SER A 252 -2.85 7.24 8.69
N LYS A 253 -2.88 7.50 10.00
CA LYS A 253 -2.58 8.80 10.59
C LYS A 253 -1.11 9.25 10.49
N TYR A 254 -0.20 8.30 10.24
CA TYR A 254 1.24 8.57 10.11
C TYR A 254 1.72 8.62 8.66
N LEU A 255 0.84 8.29 7.71
CA LEU A 255 1.19 8.17 6.30
C LEU A 255 1.17 9.54 5.62
N LYS A 256 2.29 9.93 5.03
CA LYS A 256 2.35 11.13 4.19
C LYS A 256 1.54 10.90 2.91
N LEU A 257 0.68 11.86 2.58
CA LEU A 257 -0.10 11.87 1.34
C LEU A 257 0.70 12.61 0.26
N TYR A 258 1.20 11.88 -0.73
CA TYR A 258 1.72 12.47 -1.95
C TYR A 258 0.56 12.72 -2.93
N LYS A 259 0.80 13.47 -3.99
CA LYS A 259 -0.26 13.84 -4.92
C LYS A 259 -0.81 12.65 -5.71
N ASN A 260 0.08 11.73 -6.11
CA ASN A 260 -0.32 10.55 -6.87
C ASN A 260 -0.58 9.38 -5.88
N GLU A 261 -1.76 8.77 -6.00
CA GLU A 261 -2.23 7.78 -5.03
C GLU A 261 -1.44 6.46 -5.11
N ASP A 262 -1.04 6.05 -6.31
CA ASP A 262 -0.24 4.85 -6.56
C ASP A 262 1.21 5.01 -6.06
N VAL A 263 1.81 6.18 -6.29
CA VAL A 263 3.11 6.55 -5.71
C VAL A 263 3.04 6.57 -4.19
N SER A 264 1.98 7.15 -3.61
CA SER A 264 1.76 7.17 -2.16
C SER A 264 1.72 5.77 -1.58
N LEU A 265 0.98 4.85 -2.20
CA LEU A 265 0.91 3.46 -1.78
C LEU A 265 2.28 2.78 -1.86
N GLY A 266 3.04 3.01 -2.92
CA GLY A 266 4.41 2.51 -3.04
C GLY A 266 5.31 2.96 -1.90
N VAL A 267 5.21 4.22 -1.48
CA VAL A 267 5.96 4.78 -0.34
C VAL A 267 5.49 4.16 0.98
N TRP A 268 4.19 4.07 1.21
CA TRP A 268 3.64 3.51 2.45
C TRP A 268 4.05 2.06 2.67
N LEU A 269 4.17 1.31 1.58
CA LEU A 269 4.55 -0.10 1.61
C LEU A 269 6.06 -0.35 1.46
N ALA A 270 6.86 0.69 1.19
CA ALA A 270 8.30 0.54 0.96
C ALA A 270 9.06 -0.17 2.09
N PRO A 271 8.79 0.12 3.40
CA PRO A 271 9.50 -0.53 4.50
C PRO A 271 9.00 -1.95 4.82
N VAL A 272 7.92 -2.40 4.16
CA VAL A 272 7.33 -3.73 4.41
C VAL A 272 8.05 -4.77 3.56
N ASP A 273 8.33 -5.93 4.15
CA ASP A 273 8.83 -7.10 3.42
C ASP A 273 7.72 -7.67 2.52
N LEU A 274 7.61 -7.15 1.30
CA LEU A 274 6.53 -7.42 0.36
C LEU A 274 6.83 -8.60 -0.57
N HIS A 275 5.79 -9.35 -0.90
CA HIS A 275 5.76 -10.19 -2.07
C HIS A 275 5.23 -9.38 -3.27
N ARG A 276 6.15 -8.68 -3.97
CA ARG A 276 5.82 -7.90 -5.18
C ARG A 276 5.76 -8.81 -6.39
N VAL A 277 4.68 -8.71 -7.16
CA VAL A 277 4.52 -9.42 -8.43
C VAL A 277 4.29 -8.42 -9.55
N HIS A 278 5.30 -8.23 -10.40
CA HIS A 278 5.13 -7.47 -11.63
C HIS A 278 4.54 -8.37 -12.70
N ASP A 279 3.40 -7.97 -13.24
CA ASP A 279 2.66 -8.78 -14.21
C ASP A 279 2.22 -7.93 -15.41
N THR A 280 2.69 -8.31 -16.58
CA THR A 280 2.38 -7.62 -17.84
C THR A 280 0.96 -7.81 -18.32
N ARG A 281 0.19 -8.71 -17.70
CA ARG A 281 -1.25 -8.85 -17.94
C ARG A 281 -2.08 -7.70 -17.34
N PHE A 282 -1.46 -6.85 -16.53
CA PHE A 282 -2.01 -5.56 -16.13
C PHE A 282 -1.55 -4.49 -17.13
N ASP A 283 -2.41 -4.17 -18.08
CA ASP A 283 -2.18 -3.08 -19.05
C ASP A 283 -2.64 -1.76 -18.45
N THR A 284 -1.89 -1.27 -17.47
CA THR A 284 -2.25 -0.11 -16.63
C THR A 284 -1.39 1.12 -16.85
N GLU A 285 -0.53 1.11 -17.86
CA GLU A 285 0.25 2.28 -18.24
C GLU A 285 -0.64 3.41 -18.79
N TYR A 286 -0.11 4.64 -18.86
CA TYR A 286 -0.86 5.81 -19.33
C TYR A 286 -1.26 5.73 -20.81
N ILE A 287 -0.55 4.92 -21.60
CA ILE A 287 -0.92 4.51 -22.97
C ILE A 287 -0.98 2.98 -22.98
N SER A 288 -2.09 2.43 -23.41
CA SER A 288 -2.26 0.98 -23.56
C SER A 288 -1.21 0.38 -24.49
N ARG A 289 -0.80 -0.83 -24.19
CA ARG A 289 0.10 -1.62 -25.04
C ARG A 289 -0.60 -2.33 -26.18
N GLY A 290 -1.92 -2.17 -26.31
CA GLY A 290 -2.74 -2.77 -27.34
C GLY A 290 -3.88 -3.62 -26.76
N CYS A 291 -4.31 -4.64 -27.48
CA CYS A 291 -5.30 -5.59 -27.01
C CYS A 291 -4.73 -7.01 -26.99
N ASN A 292 -4.76 -7.68 -25.85
CA ASN A 292 -4.34 -9.05 -25.66
C ASN A 292 -5.41 -9.81 -24.86
N ASN A 293 -5.74 -11.02 -25.28
CA ASN A 293 -6.75 -11.86 -24.63
C ASN A 293 -6.36 -12.30 -23.21
N GLU A 294 -5.08 -12.27 -22.88
CA GLU A 294 -4.57 -12.62 -21.56
C GLU A 294 -4.60 -11.46 -20.56
N TYR A 295 -4.93 -10.23 -20.98
CA TYR A 295 -4.98 -9.10 -20.07
C TYR A 295 -6.01 -9.34 -18.97
N LEU A 296 -5.56 -9.26 -17.71
CA LEU A 296 -6.42 -9.26 -16.53
C LEU A 296 -7.07 -7.89 -16.30
N VAL A 297 -6.34 -6.84 -16.64
CA VAL A 297 -6.74 -5.44 -16.52
C VAL A 297 -6.36 -4.72 -17.80
N SER A 298 -7.30 -3.98 -18.37
CA SER A 298 -7.06 -3.02 -19.45
C SER A 298 -7.50 -1.63 -19.02
N HIS A 299 -6.57 -0.69 -18.89
CA HIS A 299 -6.83 0.69 -18.50
C HIS A 299 -7.06 1.59 -19.72
N LYS A 300 -7.54 2.81 -19.50
CA LYS A 300 -7.90 3.82 -20.54
C LYS A 300 -8.98 3.30 -21.49
N GLN A 301 -10.00 2.63 -20.95
CA GLN A 301 -11.13 2.16 -21.71
C GLN A 301 -12.28 3.15 -21.65
N SER A 302 -12.77 3.58 -22.82
CA SER A 302 -14.05 4.29 -22.91
C SER A 302 -15.21 3.33 -22.62
N THR A 303 -16.40 3.88 -22.37
CA THR A 303 -17.65 3.11 -22.20
C THR A 303 -17.91 2.23 -23.43
N LEU A 304 -17.62 2.70 -24.63
CA LEU A 304 -17.72 1.95 -25.88
C LEU A 304 -16.73 0.75 -25.88
N HIS A 305 -15.47 0.99 -25.59
CA HIS A 305 -14.46 -0.07 -25.55
C HIS A 305 -14.75 -1.13 -24.49
N MET A 306 -15.29 -0.74 -23.32
CA MET A 306 -15.73 -1.69 -22.29
C MET A 306 -16.83 -2.61 -22.81
N ARG A 307 -17.85 -2.04 -23.50
CA ARG A 307 -18.94 -2.82 -24.10
C ARG A 307 -18.44 -3.73 -25.22
N GLU A 308 -17.55 -3.26 -26.08
CA GLU A 308 -16.95 -4.07 -27.14
C GLU A 308 -16.18 -5.27 -26.60
N LYS A 309 -15.32 -5.08 -25.58
CA LYS A 309 -14.59 -6.16 -24.91
C LYS A 309 -15.55 -7.16 -24.26
N PHE A 310 -16.54 -6.68 -23.55
CA PHE A 310 -17.55 -7.54 -22.92
C PHE A 310 -18.33 -8.37 -23.95
N ASN A 311 -18.81 -7.74 -25.01
CA ASN A 311 -19.54 -8.43 -26.06
C ASN A 311 -18.67 -9.44 -26.81
N SER A 312 -17.40 -9.10 -27.09
CA SER A 312 -16.44 -10.03 -27.66
C SER A 312 -16.23 -11.25 -26.78
N LEU A 313 -15.97 -11.03 -25.48
CA LEU A 313 -15.77 -12.09 -24.51
C LEU A 313 -17.00 -13.01 -24.39
N LYS A 314 -18.22 -12.44 -24.40
CA LYS A 314 -19.47 -13.22 -24.38
C LYS A 314 -19.72 -14.02 -25.64
N ALA A 315 -19.41 -13.45 -26.82
CA ALA A 315 -19.68 -14.08 -28.10
C ALA A 315 -18.64 -15.15 -28.47
N THR A 316 -17.36 -14.91 -28.13
CA THR A 316 -16.24 -15.72 -28.67
C THR A 316 -15.35 -16.34 -27.58
N GLY A 317 -15.54 -15.94 -26.31
CA GLY A 317 -14.61 -16.29 -25.21
C GLY A 317 -13.29 -15.52 -25.25
N LEU A 318 -13.11 -14.57 -26.17
CA LEU A 318 -11.89 -13.78 -26.36
C LEU A 318 -12.16 -12.30 -26.02
N LEU A 319 -11.25 -11.69 -25.25
CA LEU A 319 -11.36 -10.29 -24.85
C LEU A 319 -11.29 -9.33 -26.05
N CYS A 320 -10.42 -9.64 -27.00
CA CYS A 320 -10.15 -8.83 -28.19
C CYS A 320 -10.81 -9.44 -29.43
N LYS A 321 -11.48 -8.62 -30.24
CA LYS A 321 -11.89 -9.04 -31.61
C LYS A 321 -10.67 -9.42 -32.45
N GLU A 322 -9.62 -8.63 -32.31
CA GLU A 322 -8.31 -8.84 -32.91
C GLU A 322 -7.24 -8.46 -31.89
N GLN A 323 -6.23 -9.32 -31.74
CA GLN A 323 -5.08 -9.05 -30.89
C GLN A 323 -4.08 -8.18 -31.65
N PHE A 324 -3.60 -7.14 -31.00
CA PHE A 324 -2.53 -6.30 -31.53
C PHE A 324 -1.68 -5.74 -30.39
N GLN A 325 -0.42 -5.50 -30.68
CA GLN A 325 0.55 -4.95 -29.75
C GLN A 325 1.13 -3.66 -30.35
N VAL A 326 0.91 -2.53 -29.66
CA VAL A 326 1.43 -1.21 -30.05
C VAL A 326 2.87 -1.05 -29.56
N ARG A 327 3.17 -1.59 -28.39
CA ARG A 327 4.50 -1.55 -27.77
C ARG A 327 4.74 -2.74 -26.85
N LYS A 328 6.00 -3.10 -26.69
CA LYS A 328 6.42 -4.18 -25.79
C LYS A 328 6.42 -3.73 -24.34
N SER A 329 6.38 -4.68 -23.43
CA SER A 329 6.55 -4.47 -22.01
C SER A 329 7.93 -4.92 -21.54
N TYR A 330 8.39 -4.35 -20.42
CA TYR A 330 9.60 -4.80 -19.75
C TYR A 330 9.30 -5.85 -18.68
N LYS A 331 10.35 -6.57 -18.29
CA LYS A 331 10.37 -7.39 -17.07
C LYS A 331 11.02 -6.59 -15.97
N TYR A 332 10.43 -6.64 -14.76
CA TYR A 332 10.97 -5.93 -13.61
C TYR A 332 12.03 -6.79 -12.90
N ASN A 333 13.25 -6.28 -12.79
CA ASN A 333 14.32 -6.91 -12.04
C ASN A 333 14.34 -6.35 -10.60
N TRP A 334 13.96 -7.16 -9.64
CA TRP A 334 13.89 -6.79 -8.22
C TRP A 334 15.25 -6.79 -7.51
N ASN A 335 16.32 -7.26 -8.15
CA ASN A 335 17.66 -7.37 -7.57
C ASN A 335 18.54 -6.12 -7.80
N VAL A 336 17.98 -5.08 -8.42
CA VAL A 336 18.66 -3.83 -8.74
C VAL A 336 17.83 -2.64 -8.25
N PRO A 337 18.47 -1.45 -8.06
CA PRO A 337 17.72 -0.24 -7.73
C PRO A 337 16.61 0.06 -8.75
N ALA A 338 15.52 0.69 -8.30
CA ALA A 338 14.38 1.04 -9.13
C ALA A 338 14.74 1.78 -10.43
N SER A 339 15.77 2.63 -10.39
CA SER A 339 16.30 3.34 -11.57
C SER A 339 16.90 2.44 -12.66
N LYS A 340 17.18 1.18 -12.33
CA LYS A 340 17.79 0.17 -13.22
C LYS A 340 16.93 -1.08 -13.39
N CYS A 341 15.73 -1.11 -12.83
CA CYS A 341 14.87 -2.28 -12.74
C CYS A 341 14.53 -2.94 -14.07
N CYS A 342 14.47 -2.16 -15.12
CA CYS A 342 13.69 -2.50 -16.30
C CYS A 342 14.61 -2.48 -17.52
N GLU A 343 14.88 -3.66 -18.11
CA GLU A 343 15.65 -3.76 -19.34
C GLU A 343 14.83 -3.22 -20.51
N ARG A 344 15.47 -2.31 -21.27
CA ARG A 344 14.88 -1.64 -22.42
C ARG A 344 15.78 -1.79 -23.62
N ASN A 345 15.80 -3.01 -24.13
CA ASN A 345 16.60 -3.36 -25.30
C ASN A 345 15.97 -2.88 -26.63
N ASP A 346 14.80 -2.24 -26.52
CA ASP A 346 14.01 -1.80 -27.66
C ASP A 346 13.39 -0.43 -27.35
N SER A 347 13.49 0.51 -28.28
CA SER A 347 12.96 1.88 -28.13
C SER A 347 11.43 1.92 -28.00
N SER A 348 10.72 0.85 -28.38
CA SER A 348 9.28 0.71 -28.20
C SER A 348 8.89 0.39 -26.74
N ILE A 349 9.86 0.03 -25.88
CA ILE A 349 9.65 -0.22 -24.46
C ILE A 349 9.79 1.12 -23.73
N PRO A 350 8.75 1.61 -23.06
CA PRO A 350 8.72 2.92 -22.42
C PRO A 350 9.61 3.07 -21.19
#